data_c5794cc2c4e5d19b8678e2f757fa8b00
#
_entry.id   c5794cc2c4e5d19b8678e2f757fa8b00
#
_cell.length_a   1.000
_cell.length_b   1.000
_cell.length_c   1.000
_cell.angle_alpha   90.00
_cell.angle_beta   90.00
_cell.angle_gamma   90.00
#
_symmetry.space_group_name_H-M   'P 1'
#
loop_
_entity.id
_entity.type
_entity.pdbx_description
1 polymer ?
#
loop_
_entity_poly.entity_id
_entity_poly.type
_entity_poly.pdbx_seq_one_letter_code
_entity_poly.pdbx_strand_id
1 'polypeptide(L)'
;DHQLQDIKDRLAASDGHDHSPILEAHRLMLRDPMFVDEAIKLIAKDQINAEWAVRRVARRIKHMFDNIPDEYFRERRADVDFVADRIVRNLMGQAVDVEVEVPPDAVVVSHDLSPADAVMLIKTGRVAGFITDLGGQTSHTAIVARARETPAVVGAGRASEQISPGDLVAIDGSRGLVLVNPSDEQLALFRETMRRHLASEAIAAG
;
A
#
# COMPACT_ATOMS: atom_id res chain seq x y z
N ASP A 1 -16.82 -6.67 1.95
CA ASP A 1 -16.40 -7.96 2.48
C ASP A 1 -16.07 -8.93 1.33
N HIS A 2 -16.93 -9.08 0.30
CA HIS A 2 -16.69 -9.96 -0.85
C HIS A 2 -15.37 -9.64 -1.58
N GLN A 3 -15.08 -8.38 -1.86
CA GLN A 3 -13.83 -7.98 -2.54
C GLN A 3 -12.58 -8.43 -1.78
N LEU A 4 -12.55 -8.26 -0.46
CA LEU A 4 -11.41 -8.72 0.36
C LEU A 4 -11.36 -10.25 0.45
N GLN A 5 -12.50 -10.93 0.43
CA GLN A 5 -12.54 -12.39 0.35
C GLN A 5 -12.00 -12.89 -0.98
N ASP A 6 -12.43 -12.30 -2.11
CA ASP A 6 -11.94 -12.65 -3.44
C ASP A 6 -10.42 -12.44 -3.56
N ILE A 7 -9.91 -11.33 -3.00
CA ILE A 7 -8.46 -11.08 -2.95
C ILE A 7 -7.77 -12.16 -2.12
N LYS A 8 -8.30 -12.49 -0.94
CA LYS A 8 -7.76 -13.54 -0.08
C LYS A 8 -7.74 -14.90 -0.78
N ASP A 9 -8.85 -15.28 -1.45
CA ASP A 9 -8.96 -16.56 -2.14
C ASP A 9 -8.03 -16.64 -3.36
N ARG A 10 -7.88 -15.57 -4.10
CA ARG A 10 -6.89 -15.45 -5.17
C ARG A 10 -5.44 -15.52 -4.63
N LEU A 11 -5.20 -15.02 -3.43
CA LEU A 11 -3.89 -15.09 -2.77
C LEU A 11 -3.57 -16.51 -2.31
N ALA A 12 -4.53 -17.18 -1.69
CA ALA A 12 -4.35 -18.56 -1.21
C ALA A 12 -4.09 -19.56 -2.35
N ALA A 13 -4.63 -19.29 -3.54
CA ALA A 13 -4.44 -20.15 -4.72
C ALA A 13 -3.06 -20.01 -5.38
N SER A 14 -2.27 -18.98 -5.07
CA SER A 14 -1.07 -18.65 -5.84
C SER A 14 0.26 -18.84 -5.13
N ASP A 15 0.33 -18.78 -3.79
CA ASP A 15 1.60 -18.84 -3.07
C ASP A 15 1.47 -19.16 -1.57
N GLY A 16 2.46 -19.91 -1.04
CA GLY A 16 2.56 -20.29 0.36
C GLY A 16 2.94 -19.17 1.35
N HIS A 17 2.91 -17.89 0.95
CA HIS A 17 3.15 -16.76 1.84
C HIS A 17 1.83 -16.15 2.27
N ASP A 18 1.52 -16.29 3.55
CA ASP A 18 0.23 -15.97 4.14
C ASP A 18 0.13 -14.45 4.43
N HIS A 19 -0.39 -13.68 3.47
CA HIS A 19 -0.83 -12.29 3.68
C HIS A 19 -2.27 -12.22 4.25
N SER A 20 -2.86 -13.37 4.55
CA SER A 20 -4.18 -13.54 5.13
C SER A 20 -4.42 -12.69 6.40
N PRO A 21 -3.46 -12.53 7.33
CA PRO A 21 -3.72 -11.80 8.58
C PRO A 21 -4.09 -10.34 8.37
N ILE A 22 -3.48 -9.64 7.41
CA ILE A 22 -3.76 -8.22 7.15
C ILE A 22 -5.15 -8.06 6.54
N LEU A 23 -5.47 -8.88 5.54
CA LEU A 23 -6.79 -8.85 4.90
C LEU A 23 -7.89 -9.27 5.87
N GLU A 24 -7.60 -10.21 6.76
CA GLU A 24 -8.55 -10.62 7.80
C GLU A 24 -8.77 -9.50 8.82
N ALA A 25 -7.74 -8.76 9.21
CA ALA A 25 -7.88 -7.59 10.06
C ALA A 25 -8.79 -6.53 9.42
N HIS A 26 -8.62 -6.24 8.12
CA HIS A 26 -9.52 -5.34 7.38
C HIS A 26 -10.95 -5.85 7.34
N ARG A 27 -11.16 -7.16 7.16
CA ARG A 27 -12.50 -7.78 7.20
C ARG A 27 -13.15 -7.67 8.57
N LEU A 28 -12.39 -7.87 9.64
CA LEU A 28 -12.87 -7.69 11.01
C LEU A 28 -13.28 -6.24 11.26
N MET A 29 -12.50 -5.25 10.80
CA MET A 29 -12.87 -3.83 10.88
C MET A 29 -14.17 -3.52 10.14
N LEU A 30 -14.40 -4.12 8.97
CA LEU A 30 -15.65 -3.97 8.20
C LEU A 30 -16.89 -4.53 8.92
N ARG A 31 -16.71 -5.42 9.89
CA ARG A 31 -17.79 -6.05 10.68
C ARG A 31 -17.88 -5.49 12.09
N ASP A 32 -16.94 -4.63 12.46
CA ASP A 32 -16.89 -4.07 13.81
C ASP A 32 -18.10 -3.12 14.03
N PRO A 33 -18.93 -3.37 15.05
CA PRO A 33 -20.04 -2.49 15.41
C PRO A 33 -19.60 -1.04 15.67
N MET A 34 -18.39 -0.82 16.19
CA MET A 34 -17.84 0.54 16.37
C MET A 34 -17.69 1.29 15.04
N PHE A 35 -17.50 0.57 13.94
CA PHE A 35 -17.38 1.19 12.63
C PHE A 35 -18.75 1.31 11.96
N VAL A 36 -19.46 0.20 11.83
CA VAL A 36 -20.71 0.10 11.05
C VAL A 36 -21.87 0.76 11.77
N ASP A 37 -22.11 0.39 13.03
CA ASP A 37 -23.27 0.86 13.80
C ASP A 37 -23.15 2.37 14.10
N GLU A 38 -21.94 2.84 14.37
CA GLU A 38 -21.72 4.28 14.60
C GLU A 38 -21.93 5.09 13.30
N ALA A 39 -21.54 4.57 12.14
CA ALA A 39 -21.83 5.22 10.86
C ALA A 39 -23.35 5.30 10.61
N ILE A 40 -24.08 4.19 10.83
CA ILE A 40 -25.53 4.13 10.69
C ILE A 40 -26.20 5.12 11.65
N LYS A 41 -25.78 5.17 12.92
CA LYS A 41 -26.31 6.13 13.91
C LYS A 41 -26.10 7.58 13.49
N LEU A 42 -24.92 7.92 12.94
CA LEU A 42 -24.62 9.27 12.47
C LEU A 42 -25.51 9.64 11.27
N ILE A 43 -25.72 8.72 10.32
CA ILE A 43 -26.63 8.94 9.20
C ILE A 43 -28.05 9.23 9.69
N ALA A 44 -28.55 8.39 10.61
CA ALA A 44 -29.92 8.51 11.11
C ALA A 44 -30.12 9.78 11.96
N LYS A 45 -29.16 10.10 12.83
CA LYS A 45 -29.25 11.20 13.78
C LYS A 45 -28.94 12.56 13.13
N ASP A 46 -27.82 12.64 12.40
CA ASP A 46 -27.29 13.91 11.89
C ASP A 46 -27.76 14.17 10.44
N GLN A 47 -28.50 13.24 9.81
CA GLN A 47 -29.03 13.31 8.44
C GLN A 47 -27.93 13.65 7.41
N ILE A 48 -26.74 13.07 7.61
CA ILE A 48 -25.58 13.20 6.72
C ILE A 48 -25.51 12.01 5.74
N ASN A 49 -24.80 12.17 4.62
CA ASN A 49 -24.59 11.07 3.68
C ASN A 49 -23.65 9.98 4.25
N ALA A 50 -23.70 8.80 3.65
CA ALA A 50 -22.97 7.64 4.13
C ALA A 50 -21.46 7.85 4.06
N GLU A 51 -20.96 8.47 2.99
CA GLU A 51 -19.54 8.74 2.79
C GLU A 51 -18.97 9.65 3.90
N TRP A 52 -19.74 10.68 4.27
CA TRP A 52 -19.35 11.58 5.34
C TRP A 52 -19.39 10.90 6.70
N ALA A 53 -20.41 10.07 6.96
CA ALA A 53 -20.52 9.30 8.17
C ALA A 53 -19.32 8.35 8.34
N VAL A 54 -18.96 7.59 7.30
CA VAL A 54 -17.80 6.68 7.30
C VAL A 54 -16.51 7.43 7.61
N ARG A 55 -16.25 8.55 6.92
CA ARG A 55 -15.05 9.35 7.17
C ARG A 55 -15.01 9.94 8.59
N ARG A 56 -16.15 10.30 9.14
CA ARG A 56 -16.25 10.84 10.51
C ARG A 56 -15.96 9.77 11.56
N VAL A 57 -16.46 8.55 11.36
CA VAL A 57 -16.18 7.41 12.25
C VAL A 57 -14.71 7.02 12.15
N ALA A 58 -14.17 6.89 10.95
CA ALA A 58 -12.75 6.57 10.76
C ALA A 58 -11.84 7.58 11.48
N ARG A 59 -12.11 8.88 11.35
CA ARG A 59 -11.37 9.93 12.06
C ARG A 59 -11.44 9.77 13.56
N ARG A 60 -12.61 9.40 14.10
CA ARG A 60 -12.80 9.18 15.54
C ARG A 60 -12.00 7.97 16.03
N ILE A 61 -12.03 6.86 15.29
CA ILE A 61 -11.26 5.66 15.62
C ILE A 61 -9.75 5.96 15.59
N LYS A 62 -9.28 6.67 14.58
CA LYS A 62 -7.87 7.10 14.50
C LYS A 62 -7.47 7.93 15.71
N HIS A 63 -8.33 8.84 16.13
CA HIS A 63 -8.06 9.69 17.30
C HIS A 63 -7.99 8.87 18.60
N MET A 64 -8.73 7.77 18.69
CA MET A 64 -8.58 6.84 19.82
C MET A 64 -7.23 6.13 19.78
N PHE A 65 -6.75 5.72 18.60
CA PHE A 65 -5.42 5.11 18.44
C PHE A 65 -4.28 6.08 18.73
N ASP A 66 -4.43 7.38 18.43
CA ASP A 66 -3.44 8.41 18.76
C ASP A 66 -3.17 8.52 20.25
N ASN A 67 -4.14 8.18 21.10
CA ASN A 67 -4.02 8.23 22.57
C ASN A 67 -3.44 6.95 23.18
N ILE A 68 -3.15 5.93 22.38
CA ILE A 68 -2.53 4.68 22.85
C ILE A 68 -1.02 4.80 22.63
N PRO A 69 -0.20 4.72 23.69
CA PRO A 69 1.25 4.90 23.58
C PRO A 69 1.99 3.70 22.95
N ASP A 70 1.27 2.73 22.39
CA ASP A 70 1.82 1.53 21.77
C ASP A 70 2.01 1.76 20.26
N GLU A 71 3.22 1.47 19.77
CA GLU A 71 3.60 1.62 18.37
C GLU A 71 2.78 0.73 17.42
N TYR A 72 2.41 -0.45 17.87
CA TYR A 72 1.55 -1.37 17.13
C TYR A 72 0.21 -0.74 16.73
N PHE A 73 -0.44 0.00 17.64
CA PHE A 73 -1.70 0.67 17.36
C PHE A 73 -1.52 1.89 16.45
N ARG A 74 -0.37 2.57 16.51
CA ARG A 74 -0.06 3.67 15.59
C ARG A 74 0.09 3.19 14.15
N GLU A 75 0.69 2.03 13.94
CA GLU A 75 0.80 1.40 12.61
C GLU A 75 -0.58 1.01 12.06
N ARG A 76 -1.48 0.52 12.93
CA ARG A 76 -2.86 0.14 12.56
C ARG A 76 -3.76 1.32 12.18
N ARG A 77 -3.32 2.55 12.45
CA ARG A 77 -4.05 3.76 12.06
C ARG A 77 -4.25 3.87 10.55
N ALA A 78 -3.25 3.50 9.76
CA ALA A 78 -3.34 3.50 8.31
C ALA A 78 -4.38 2.50 7.79
N ASP A 79 -4.54 1.35 8.45
CA ASP A 79 -5.54 0.35 8.10
C ASP A 79 -6.97 0.90 8.16
N VAL A 80 -7.25 1.77 9.14
CA VAL A 80 -8.56 2.42 9.28
C VAL A 80 -8.86 3.31 8.08
N ASP A 81 -7.86 4.05 7.58
CA ASP A 81 -8.02 4.88 6.38
C ASP A 81 -8.27 4.00 5.14
N PHE A 82 -7.50 2.94 4.95
CA PHE A 82 -7.69 2.03 3.80
C PHE A 82 -9.08 1.39 3.80
N VAL A 83 -9.57 0.95 4.96
CA VAL A 83 -10.92 0.40 5.08
C VAL A 83 -11.98 1.46 4.78
N ALA A 84 -11.84 2.66 5.36
CA ALA A 84 -12.77 3.76 5.14
C ALA A 84 -12.81 4.20 3.67
N ASP A 85 -11.66 4.36 3.03
CA ASP A 85 -11.57 4.75 1.63
C ASP A 85 -12.18 3.69 0.71
N ARG A 86 -11.97 2.41 1.01
CA ARG A 86 -12.61 1.31 0.26
C ARG A 86 -14.13 1.35 0.37
N ILE A 87 -14.67 1.59 1.57
CA ILE A 87 -16.12 1.74 1.76
C ILE A 87 -16.63 2.93 0.96
N VAL A 88 -15.97 4.10 1.06
CA VAL A 88 -16.38 5.32 0.36
C VAL A 88 -16.36 5.13 -1.15
N ARG A 89 -15.31 4.51 -1.72
CA ARG A 89 -15.26 4.21 -3.16
C ARG A 89 -16.42 3.30 -3.60
N ASN A 90 -16.74 2.27 -2.81
CA ASN A 90 -17.88 1.41 -3.09
C ASN A 90 -19.22 2.16 -3.03
N LEU A 91 -19.41 3.05 -2.04
CA LEU A 91 -20.60 3.89 -1.93
C LEU A 91 -20.76 4.85 -3.12
N MET A 92 -19.65 5.34 -3.65
CA MET A 92 -19.62 6.21 -4.84
C MET A 92 -19.77 5.45 -6.16
N GLY A 93 -19.96 4.13 -6.14
CA GLY A 93 -20.02 3.31 -7.33
C GLY A 93 -18.68 3.15 -8.05
N GLN A 94 -17.60 3.62 -7.45
CA GLN A 94 -16.24 3.43 -7.92
C GLN A 94 -15.72 2.08 -7.40
N ALA A 95 -16.35 0.99 -7.86
CA ALA A 95 -15.88 -0.35 -7.53
C ALA A 95 -14.44 -0.51 -8.02
N VAL A 96 -13.56 -0.87 -7.10
CA VAL A 96 -12.14 -1.06 -7.40
C VAL A 96 -11.94 -2.48 -7.96
N ASP A 97 -12.54 -2.76 -9.08
CA ASP A 97 -12.01 -3.69 -10.07
C ASP A 97 -11.32 -2.86 -11.16
N VAL A 98 -10.37 -2.03 -10.73
CA VAL A 98 -9.48 -1.42 -11.69
C VAL A 98 -8.53 -2.54 -12.12
N GLU A 99 -8.84 -3.17 -13.24
CA GLU A 99 -7.79 -3.69 -14.10
C GLU A 99 -6.92 -2.48 -14.48
N VAL A 100 -6.03 -2.11 -13.57
CA VAL A 100 -4.99 -1.15 -13.90
C VAL A 100 -4.15 -1.86 -14.93
N GLU A 101 -4.28 -1.46 -16.19
CA GLU A 101 -3.34 -1.88 -17.23
C GLU A 101 -1.96 -1.35 -16.85
N VAL A 102 -1.25 -2.17 -16.10
CA VAL A 102 0.12 -1.86 -15.72
C VAL A 102 1.03 -2.22 -16.90
N PRO A 103 1.76 -1.28 -17.49
CA PRO A 103 2.77 -1.61 -18.49
C PRO A 103 3.80 -2.61 -17.92
N PRO A 104 4.43 -3.42 -18.78
CA PRO A 104 5.55 -4.25 -18.35
C PRO A 104 6.67 -3.39 -17.72
N ASP A 105 7.31 -3.91 -16.68
CA ASP A 105 8.41 -3.28 -15.97
C ASP A 105 8.08 -1.89 -15.36
N ALA A 106 6.81 -1.67 -15.03
CA ALA A 106 6.38 -0.40 -14.46
C ALA A 106 6.80 -0.25 -13.00
N VAL A 107 7.26 0.95 -12.63
CA VAL A 107 7.37 1.37 -11.24
C VAL A 107 6.08 2.09 -10.86
N VAL A 108 5.39 1.58 -9.85
CA VAL A 108 4.15 2.18 -9.34
C VAL A 108 4.51 3.27 -8.33
N VAL A 109 4.03 4.48 -8.60
CA VAL A 109 4.24 5.64 -7.73
C VAL A 109 2.90 6.09 -7.17
N SER A 110 2.79 6.19 -5.85
CA SER A 110 1.55 6.63 -5.19
C SER A 110 1.84 7.40 -3.90
N HIS A 111 0.85 8.18 -3.45
CA HIS A 111 0.95 8.84 -2.15
C HIS A 111 1.02 7.81 -1.02
N ASP A 112 0.13 6.82 -1.07
CA ASP A 112 0.11 5.67 -0.17
C ASP A 112 -0.46 4.46 -0.92
N LEU A 113 -0.17 3.25 -0.46
CA LEU A 113 -0.61 2.03 -1.13
C LEU A 113 -1.15 1.04 -0.11
N SER A 114 -2.39 0.59 -0.31
CA SER A 114 -2.96 -0.43 0.57
C SER A 114 -2.27 -1.78 0.38
N PRO A 115 -2.22 -2.61 1.42
CA PRO A 115 -1.66 -3.96 1.32
C PRO A 115 -2.33 -4.79 0.23
N ALA A 116 -3.65 -4.68 0.09
CA ALA A 116 -4.42 -5.38 -0.91
C ALA A 116 -4.05 -4.95 -2.33
N ASP A 117 -3.90 -3.63 -2.55
CA ASP A 117 -3.53 -3.09 -3.85
C ASP A 117 -2.08 -3.46 -4.21
N ALA A 118 -1.15 -3.38 -3.25
CA ALA A 118 0.24 -3.80 -3.44
C ALA A 118 0.34 -5.26 -3.89
N VAL A 119 -0.37 -6.16 -3.21
CA VAL A 119 -0.41 -7.56 -3.56
C VAL A 119 -1.04 -7.80 -4.95
N MET A 120 -2.14 -7.13 -5.25
CA MET A 120 -2.79 -7.22 -6.56
C MET A 120 -1.87 -6.78 -7.69
N LEU A 121 -1.18 -5.65 -7.51
CA LEU A 121 -0.24 -5.09 -8.48
C LEU A 121 0.96 -6.03 -8.72
N ILE A 122 1.56 -6.57 -7.67
CA ILE A 122 2.67 -7.54 -7.78
C ILE A 122 2.23 -8.79 -8.57
N LYS A 123 1.01 -9.26 -8.34
CA LYS A 123 0.47 -10.44 -9.05
C LYS A 123 0.32 -10.26 -10.57
N THR A 124 0.23 -9.04 -11.04
CA THR A 124 0.21 -8.80 -12.50
C THR A 124 1.49 -9.29 -13.18
N GLY A 125 2.58 -9.48 -12.40
CA GLY A 125 3.91 -9.80 -12.92
C GLY A 125 4.52 -8.69 -13.76
N ARG A 126 3.93 -7.48 -13.75
CA ARG A 126 4.34 -6.35 -14.59
C ARG A 126 4.97 -5.21 -13.78
N VAL A 127 4.91 -5.28 -12.44
CA VAL A 127 5.46 -4.25 -11.56
C VAL A 127 6.91 -4.54 -11.25
N ALA A 128 7.79 -3.63 -11.64
CA ALA A 128 9.22 -3.69 -11.33
C ALA A 128 9.55 -3.13 -9.95
N GLY A 129 8.65 -2.33 -9.34
CA GLY A 129 8.85 -1.80 -8.00
C GLY A 129 7.81 -0.77 -7.59
N PHE A 130 7.96 -0.28 -6.35
CA PHE A 130 7.05 0.69 -5.74
C PHE A 130 7.79 1.90 -5.20
N ILE A 131 7.15 3.07 -5.29
CA ILE A 131 7.55 4.29 -4.60
C ILE A 131 6.32 4.84 -3.91
N THR A 132 6.37 5.08 -2.59
CA THR A 132 5.28 5.73 -1.86
C THR A 132 5.79 6.95 -1.10
N ASP A 133 4.96 8.01 -1.07
CA ASP A 133 5.28 9.23 -0.32
C ASP A 133 5.28 8.96 1.18
N LEU A 134 4.31 8.17 1.63
CA LEU A 134 4.17 7.76 3.01
C LEU A 134 4.78 6.38 3.26
N GLY A 135 4.88 6.04 4.55
CA GLY A 135 5.33 4.75 5.01
C GLY A 135 6.75 4.77 5.58
N GLY A 136 7.10 3.67 6.21
CA GLY A 136 8.41 3.39 6.76
C GLY A 136 8.81 1.94 6.50
N GLN A 137 9.92 1.50 7.05
CA GLN A 137 10.43 0.12 6.85
C GLN A 137 9.48 -0.97 7.35
N THR A 138 8.60 -0.63 8.29
CA THR A 138 7.56 -1.48 8.88
C THR A 138 6.19 -1.30 8.21
N SER A 139 6.08 -0.42 7.21
CA SER A 139 4.82 -0.23 6.50
C SER A 139 4.39 -1.51 5.77
N HIS A 140 3.09 -1.68 5.60
CA HIS A 140 2.53 -2.84 4.90
C HIS A 140 3.07 -2.99 3.48
N THR A 141 3.23 -1.87 2.76
CA THR A 141 3.83 -1.86 1.42
C THR A 141 5.25 -2.40 1.45
N ALA A 142 6.08 -1.96 2.41
CA ALA A 142 7.45 -2.43 2.56
C ALA A 142 7.51 -3.92 2.91
N ILE A 143 6.61 -4.39 3.79
CA ILE A 143 6.52 -5.81 4.19
C ILE A 143 6.13 -6.68 2.99
N VAL A 144 5.08 -6.30 2.26
CA VAL A 144 4.59 -7.03 1.09
C VAL A 144 5.64 -7.05 -0.02
N ALA A 145 6.26 -5.91 -0.32
CA ALA A 145 7.29 -5.81 -1.34
C ALA A 145 8.51 -6.69 -1.00
N ARG A 146 8.96 -6.66 0.26
CA ARG A 146 10.08 -7.49 0.74
C ARG A 146 9.76 -8.98 0.64
N ALA A 147 8.57 -9.40 1.06
CA ALA A 147 8.14 -10.80 0.99
C ALA A 147 8.03 -11.32 -0.45
N ARG A 148 7.98 -10.43 -1.43
CA ARG A 148 7.90 -10.74 -2.86
C ARG A 148 9.16 -10.37 -3.63
N GLU A 149 10.23 -10.01 -2.92
CA GLU A 149 11.50 -9.59 -3.52
C GLU A 149 11.34 -8.47 -4.56
N THR A 150 10.29 -7.63 -4.38
CA THR A 150 9.99 -6.50 -5.26
C THR A 150 10.63 -5.25 -4.69
N PRO A 151 11.48 -4.53 -5.42
CA PRO A 151 12.10 -3.29 -4.95
C PRO A 151 11.05 -2.26 -4.51
N ALA A 152 11.25 -1.64 -3.34
CA ALA A 152 10.35 -0.59 -2.86
C ALA A 152 11.11 0.52 -2.14
N VAL A 153 10.73 1.76 -2.43
CA VAL A 153 11.16 2.95 -1.70
C VAL A 153 9.91 3.58 -1.07
N VAL A 154 9.87 3.57 0.25
CA VAL A 154 8.74 4.11 1.02
C VAL A 154 9.18 5.35 1.80
N GLY A 155 8.25 6.27 2.07
CA GLY A 155 8.57 7.52 2.76
C GLY A 155 9.33 8.52 1.88
N ALA A 156 9.13 8.48 0.57
CA ALA A 156 9.78 9.38 -0.40
C ALA A 156 9.28 10.83 -0.33
N GLY A 157 8.25 11.10 0.48
CA GLY A 157 7.74 12.44 0.79
C GLY A 157 6.79 12.99 -0.26
N ARG A 158 7.24 13.32 -1.45
CA ARG A 158 6.44 13.94 -2.52
C ARG A 158 6.73 13.36 -3.91
N ALA A 159 7.13 12.10 -3.97
CA ALA A 159 7.45 11.45 -5.23
C ALA A 159 6.24 11.39 -6.17
N SER A 160 5.03 11.18 -5.62
CA SER A 160 3.79 11.14 -6.40
C SER A 160 3.42 12.47 -7.07
N GLU A 161 3.96 13.58 -6.58
CA GLU A 161 3.79 14.91 -7.19
C GLU A 161 4.89 15.25 -8.20
N GLN A 162 6.05 14.59 -8.10
CA GLN A 162 7.25 14.91 -8.88
C GLN A 162 7.46 13.96 -10.05
N ILE A 163 6.94 12.74 -9.98
CA ILE A 163 7.09 11.72 -11.01
C ILE A 163 5.79 11.64 -11.82
N SER A 164 5.90 11.80 -13.12
CA SER A 164 4.77 11.75 -14.04
C SER A 164 4.66 10.38 -14.73
N PRO A 165 3.46 9.97 -15.14
CA PRO A 165 3.30 8.78 -15.96
C PRO A 165 4.16 8.82 -17.24
N GLY A 166 4.96 7.78 -17.45
CA GLY A 166 5.88 7.69 -18.59
C GLY A 166 7.31 8.12 -18.28
N ASP A 167 7.58 8.70 -17.12
CA ASP A 167 8.95 8.98 -16.68
C ASP A 167 9.76 7.69 -16.52
N LEU A 168 11.03 7.75 -16.93
CA LEU A 168 11.98 6.68 -16.65
C LEU A 168 12.45 6.78 -15.21
N VAL A 169 12.23 5.69 -14.45
CA VAL A 169 12.61 5.67 -13.02
C VAL A 169 13.54 4.50 -12.74
N ALA A 170 14.61 4.75 -11.99
CA ALA A 170 15.45 3.70 -11.44
C ALA A 170 15.39 3.74 -9.90
N ILE A 171 15.17 2.59 -9.27
CA ILE A 171 14.99 2.47 -7.83
C ILE A 171 15.97 1.49 -7.21
N ASP A 172 16.48 1.83 -6.03
CA ASP A 172 17.26 0.98 -5.16
C ASP A 172 16.59 0.93 -3.79
N GLY A 173 15.81 -0.13 -3.56
CA GLY A 173 15.06 -0.31 -2.31
C GLY A 173 15.95 -0.55 -1.10
N SER A 174 17.18 -1.06 -1.28
CA SER A 174 18.12 -1.32 -0.19
C SER A 174 18.70 -0.01 0.38
N ARG A 175 18.89 0.98 -0.49
CA ARG A 175 19.48 2.29 -0.14
C ARG A 175 18.43 3.41 -0.06
N GLY A 176 17.17 3.14 -0.42
CA GLY A 176 16.12 4.15 -0.51
C GLY A 176 16.38 5.21 -1.57
N LEU A 177 17.01 4.84 -2.68
CA LEU A 177 17.39 5.77 -3.75
C LEU A 177 16.45 5.68 -4.93
N VAL A 178 16.04 6.85 -5.42
CA VAL A 178 15.21 7.00 -6.62
C VAL A 178 15.90 7.97 -7.58
N LEU A 179 16.05 7.57 -8.84
CA LEU A 179 16.48 8.46 -9.92
C LEU A 179 15.32 8.62 -10.89
N VAL A 180 15.00 9.86 -11.23
CA VAL A 180 13.92 10.21 -12.17
C VAL A 180 14.55 10.78 -13.43
N ASN A 181 14.19 10.23 -14.58
CA ASN A 181 14.73 10.60 -15.89
C ASN A 181 16.28 10.69 -15.92
N PRO A 182 16.98 9.65 -15.42
CA PRO A 182 18.44 9.67 -15.36
C PRO A 182 19.03 9.71 -16.78
N SER A 183 20.17 10.42 -16.92
CA SER A 183 20.99 10.32 -18.16
C SER A 183 21.57 8.91 -18.31
N ASP A 184 22.02 8.58 -19.53
CA ASP A 184 22.67 7.29 -19.79
C ASP A 184 23.87 7.04 -18.87
N GLU A 185 24.65 8.09 -18.58
CA GLU A 185 25.80 8.02 -17.68
C GLU A 185 25.35 7.74 -16.22
N GLN A 186 24.30 8.42 -15.76
CA GLN A 186 23.73 8.20 -14.43
C GLN A 186 23.16 6.79 -14.29
N LEU A 187 22.47 6.30 -15.32
CA LEU A 187 21.92 4.97 -15.34
C LEU A 187 23.01 3.89 -15.37
N ALA A 188 24.08 4.11 -16.12
CA ALA A 188 25.24 3.21 -16.15
C ALA A 188 25.94 3.14 -14.78
N LEU A 189 26.14 4.29 -14.13
CA LEU A 189 26.73 4.36 -12.79
C LEU A 189 25.81 3.68 -11.74
N PHE A 190 24.50 3.91 -11.84
CA PHE A 190 23.52 3.28 -10.96
C PHE A 190 23.59 1.75 -11.08
N ARG A 191 23.56 1.21 -12.30
CA ARG A 191 23.65 -0.23 -12.56
C ARG A 191 24.96 -0.85 -12.05
N GLU A 192 26.06 -0.14 -12.21
CA GLU A 192 27.36 -0.59 -11.71
C GLU A 192 27.39 -0.62 -10.17
N THR A 193 26.84 0.41 -9.53
CA THR A 193 26.76 0.50 -8.07
C THR A 193 25.86 -0.61 -7.51
N MET A 194 24.72 -0.89 -8.13
CA MET A 194 23.84 -2.00 -7.76
C MET A 194 24.56 -3.34 -7.87
N ARG A 195 25.28 -3.60 -8.95
CA ARG A 195 26.04 -4.85 -9.10
C ARG A 195 27.08 -5.04 -8.00
N ARG A 196 27.81 -3.99 -7.64
CA ARG A 196 28.80 -4.04 -6.56
C ARG A 196 28.16 -4.31 -5.20
N HIS A 197 27.01 -3.70 -4.95
CA HIS A 197 26.27 -3.91 -3.69
C HIS A 197 25.79 -5.36 -3.56
N LEU A 198 25.13 -5.88 -4.57
CA LEU A 198 24.68 -7.28 -4.60
C LEU A 198 25.82 -8.27 -4.45
N ALA A 199 26.99 -8.00 -5.07
CA ALA A 199 28.17 -8.84 -4.91
C ALA A 199 28.71 -8.81 -3.48
N SER A 200 28.70 -7.64 -2.81
CA SER A 200 29.15 -7.53 -1.42
C SER A 200 28.19 -8.20 -0.42
N GLU A 201 26.88 -8.12 -0.66
CA GLU A 201 25.88 -8.82 0.17
C GLU A 201 25.99 -10.34 0.02
N ALA A 202 26.20 -10.85 -1.18
CA ALA A 202 26.40 -12.27 -1.42
C ALA A 202 27.63 -12.84 -0.69
N ILE A 203 28.71 -12.04 -0.59
CA ILE A 203 29.92 -12.41 0.17
C ILE A 203 29.68 -12.37 1.68
N ALA A 204 28.86 -11.46 2.17
CA ALA A 204 28.57 -11.34 3.60
C ALA A 204 27.57 -12.40 4.12
N ALA A 205 26.80 -13.02 3.23
CA ALA A 205 25.79 -14.04 3.55
C ALA A 205 26.30 -15.49 3.48
N GLY A 206 27.55 -15.73 2.99
CA GLY A 206 28.21 -17.03 2.90
C GLY A 206 29.30 -17.20 3.94
#